data_80e040c2a01f1f51f0e00c97d0909dde
#
_entry.id   80e040c2a01f1f51f0e00c97d0909dde
#
_cell.length_a   1.000
_cell.length_b   1.000
_cell.length_c   1.000
_cell.angle_alpha   90.00
_cell.angle_beta   90.00
_cell.angle_gamma   90.00
#
_symmetry.space_group_name_H-M   'P 1'
#
loop_
_entity.id
_entity.type
_entity.pdbx_description
1 polymer ?
#
loop_
_entity_poly.entity_id
_entity_poly.type
_entity_poly.pdbx_seq_one_letter_code
_entity_poly.pdbx_strand_id
1 'polypeptide(L)'
;KDVEIYYIAQSGSESSDIQKLLEKYKEGSDHIKVEQKDPAVNPKFVSQYTSDGVSNNSVIVVCGDKNKVIDNNSLYETTVNYQTYSSEVTGFDGEGQITSAINYVTSDSMPVMYTLEGHDEATMSDTLKDTIQKANIDIQSLNLLTMDSVPDDADILFIFAPAKDISEDEASKIISYLENGGKALIVSNYSSEEMPNFASVLENYGVKTADGIVLEGDT
;
A
#
# COMPACT_ATOMS: atom_id res chain seq x y z
N LYS A 1 -18.21 -12.67 5.80
CA LYS A 1 -17.26 -13.80 5.77
C LYS A 1 -16.72 -14.00 7.19
N ASP A 2 -16.47 -15.24 7.59
CA ASP A 2 -15.87 -15.54 8.89
C ASP A 2 -14.35 -15.42 8.78
N VAL A 3 -13.75 -14.75 9.77
CA VAL A 3 -12.32 -14.50 9.85
C VAL A 3 -11.75 -15.14 11.11
N GLU A 4 -10.65 -15.84 10.97
CA GLU A 4 -9.89 -16.41 12.08
C GLU A 4 -8.60 -15.61 12.25
N ILE A 5 -8.35 -15.15 13.47
CA ILE A 5 -7.12 -14.44 13.82
C ILE A 5 -6.34 -15.31 14.81
N TYR A 6 -5.16 -15.72 14.39
CA TYR A 6 -4.24 -16.49 15.21
C TYR A 6 -3.15 -15.61 15.77
N TYR A 7 -3.11 -15.48 17.10
CA TYR A 7 -2.07 -14.77 17.82
C TYR A 7 -0.93 -15.73 18.16
N ILE A 8 0.23 -15.52 17.54
CA ILE A 8 1.40 -16.39 17.69
C ILE A 8 2.25 -15.87 18.84
N ALA A 9 1.99 -16.37 20.04
CA ALA A 9 2.67 -15.91 21.24
C ALA A 9 2.97 -17.06 22.19
N GLN A 10 4.22 -17.07 22.69
CA GLN A 10 4.63 -18.00 23.72
C GLN A 10 3.94 -17.61 25.04
N SER A 11 3.41 -18.60 25.74
CA SER A 11 2.72 -18.40 27.03
C SER A 11 3.61 -17.70 28.04
N GLY A 12 3.12 -16.59 28.59
CA GLY A 12 3.84 -15.74 29.55
C GLY A 12 4.74 -14.66 28.93
N SER A 13 4.75 -14.54 27.59
CA SER A 13 5.51 -13.53 26.84
C SER A 13 4.62 -12.74 25.87
N GLU A 14 3.34 -12.69 26.14
CA GLU A 14 2.36 -11.99 25.34
C GLU A 14 2.48 -10.46 25.47
N SER A 15 2.28 -9.75 24.34
CA SER A 15 2.14 -8.30 24.34
C SER A 15 0.75 -7.88 24.82
N SER A 16 0.70 -7.07 25.86
CA SER A 16 -0.56 -6.57 26.43
C SER A 16 -1.35 -5.69 25.45
N ASP A 17 -0.67 -4.99 24.55
CA ASP A 17 -1.30 -4.08 23.60
C ASP A 17 -1.97 -4.88 22.48
N ILE A 18 -1.29 -5.92 21.99
CA ILE A 18 -1.85 -6.81 20.98
C ILE A 18 -3.03 -7.59 21.54
N GLN A 19 -2.91 -8.13 22.76
CA GLN A 19 -4.02 -8.85 23.41
C GLN A 19 -5.27 -7.98 23.53
N LYS A 20 -5.14 -6.74 24.06
CA LYS A 20 -6.26 -5.80 24.19
C LYS A 20 -6.89 -5.44 22.85
N LEU A 21 -6.06 -5.29 21.82
CA LEU A 21 -6.54 -5.00 20.47
C LEU A 21 -7.33 -6.19 19.91
N LEU A 22 -6.81 -7.40 20.04
CA LEU A 22 -7.47 -8.62 19.56
C LEU A 22 -8.78 -8.91 20.31
N GLU A 23 -8.85 -8.62 21.60
CA GLU A 23 -10.10 -8.69 22.37
C GLU A 23 -11.17 -7.75 21.80
N LYS A 24 -10.80 -6.51 21.44
CA LYS A 24 -11.73 -5.56 20.80
C LYS A 24 -12.26 -6.05 19.44
N TYR A 25 -11.42 -6.69 18.62
CA TYR A 25 -11.87 -7.29 17.37
C TYR A 25 -12.87 -8.43 17.62
N LYS A 26 -12.59 -9.29 18.59
CA LYS A 26 -13.47 -10.39 18.97
C LYS A 26 -14.81 -9.91 19.53
N GLU A 27 -14.80 -8.83 20.33
CA GLU A 27 -16.01 -8.23 20.89
C GLU A 27 -16.80 -7.42 19.85
N GLY A 28 -16.12 -6.87 18.85
CA GLY A 28 -16.70 -6.02 17.82
C GLY A 28 -17.45 -6.76 16.72
N SER A 29 -17.27 -8.08 16.57
CA SER A 29 -17.89 -8.84 15.50
C SER A 29 -17.99 -10.34 15.81
N ASP A 30 -19.20 -10.90 15.67
CA ASP A 30 -19.44 -12.34 15.77
C ASP A 30 -18.79 -13.16 14.64
N HIS A 31 -18.32 -12.47 13.58
CA HIS A 31 -17.60 -13.08 12.45
C HIS A 31 -16.10 -13.16 12.66
N ILE A 32 -15.58 -12.65 13.77
CA ILE A 32 -14.15 -12.70 14.08
C ILE A 32 -13.90 -13.64 15.25
N LYS A 33 -13.08 -14.65 15.00
CA LYS A 33 -12.59 -15.58 16.02
C LYS A 33 -11.11 -15.32 16.28
N VAL A 34 -10.73 -15.20 17.53
CA VAL A 34 -9.35 -15.01 17.94
C VAL A 34 -8.88 -16.20 18.75
N GLU A 35 -7.75 -16.80 18.38
CA GLU A 35 -7.13 -17.93 19.08
C GLU A 35 -5.62 -17.70 19.22
N GLN A 36 -5.10 -17.91 20.45
CA GLN A 36 -3.66 -17.91 20.67
C GLN A 36 -3.05 -19.26 20.29
N LYS A 37 -1.94 -19.24 19.60
CA LYS A 37 -1.13 -20.41 19.27
C LYS A 37 0.28 -20.24 19.85
N ASP A 38 0.58 -21.02 20.86
CA ASP A 38 1.93 -21.07 21.45
C ASP A 38 2.85 -21.87 20.50
N PRO A 39 3.92 -21.24 19.92
CA PRO A 39 4.82 -21.92 19.01
C PRO A 39 5.63 -23.06 19.67
N ALA A 40 5.81 -23.03 21.01
CA ALA A 40 6.45 -24.12 21.73
C ALA A 40 5.56 -25.38 21.76
N VAL A 41 4.24 -25.19 21.79
CA VAL A 41 3.26 -26.30 21.80
C VAL A 41 2.86 -26.70 20.36
N ASN A 42 2.82 -25.72 19.45
CA ASN A 42 2.37 -25.89 18.08
C ASN A 42 3.44 -25.50 17.04
N PRO A 43 4.62 -26.15 17.02
CA PRO A 43 5.77 -25.69 16.24
C PRO A 43 5.56 -25.71 14.71
N LYS A 44 4.61 -26.51 14.22
CA LYS A 44 4.28 -26.60 12.79
C LYS A 44 3.09 -25.74 12.37
N PHE A 45 2.48 -24.98 13.28
CA PHE A 45 1.28 -24.23 12.96
C PHE A 45 1.56 -23.12 11.95
N VAL A 46 2.59 -22.33 12.20
CA VAL A 46 2.96 -21.19 11.36
C VAL A 46 3.34 -21.62 9.94
N SER A 47 3.99 -22.77 9.79
CA SER A 47 4.44 -23.29 8.48
C SER A 47 3.29 -23.68 7.53
N GLN A 48 2.04 -23.68 8.00
CA GLN A 48 0.86 -23.84 7.14
C GLN A 48 0.52 -22.58 6.36
N TYR A 49 1.00 -21.41 6.82
CA TYR A 49 0.65 -20.10 6.28
C TYR A 49 1.84 -19.37 5.65
N THR A 50 3.05 -19.68 6.06
CA THR A 50 4.27 -19.09 5.51
C THR A 50 5.44 -20.06 5.57
N SER A 51 6.38 -19.95 4.61
CA SER A 51 7.69 -20.64 4.65
C SER A 51 8.68 -19.91 5.55
N ASP A 52 8.43 -18.63 5.84
CA ASP A 52 9.30 -17.80 6.65
C ASP A 52 8.95 -17.96 8.14
N GLY A 53 9.94 -17.84 9.00
CA GLY A 53 9.71 -17.78 10.44
C GLY A 53 9.04 -16.48 10.81
N VAL A 54 8.24 -16.50 11.89
CA VAL A 54 7.63 -15.30 12.46
C VAL A 54 8.16 -15.07 13.88
N SER A 55 8.26 -13.80 14.24
CA SER A 55 8.65 -13.40 15.60
C SER A 55 7.55 -13.74 16.61
N ASN A 56 7.92 -13.85 17.89
CA ASN A 56 6.92 -13.94 18.96
C ASN A 56 6.03 -12.68 18.94
N ASN A 57 4.73 -12.83 19.23
CA ASN A 57 3.71 -11.79 19.15
C ASN A 57 3.31 -11.37 17.73
N SER A 58 3.55 -12.22 16.74
CA SER A 58 3.00 -12.05 15.37
C SER A 58 1.53 -12.46 15.29
N VAL A 59 0.86 -12.02 14.23
CA VAL A 59 -0.56 -12.29 14.01
C VAL A 59 -0.75 -12.89 12.61
N ILE A 60 -1.60 -13.91 12.51
CA ILE A 60 -2.02 -14.50 11.22
C ILE A 60 -3.52 -14.33 11.10
N VAL A 61 -3.96 -13.70 10.01
CA VAL A 61 -5.38 -13.49 9.70
C VAL A 61 -5.77 -14.40 8.55
N VAL A 62 -6.88 -15.13 8.70
CA VAL A 62 -7.30 -16.16 7.75
C VAL A 62 -8.80 -16.00 7.43
N CYS A 63 -9.16 -16.19 6.16
CA CYS A 63 -10.54 -16.30 5.71
C CYS A 63 -10.62 -17.25 4.50
N GLY A 64 -11.16 -18.45 4.69
CA GLY A 64 -11.15 -19.50 3.67
C GLY A 64 -9.73 -19.86 3.26
N ASP A 65 -9.42 -19.76 1.96
CA ASP A 65 -8.09 -20.10 1.43
C ASP A 65 -7.08 -18.93 1.47
N LYS A 66 -7.55 -17.73 1.88
CA LYS A 66 -6.70 -16.54 1.97
C LYS A 66 -6.14 -16.37 3.37
N ASN A 67 -4.87 -15.99 3.46
CA ASN A 67 -4.24 -15.62 4.72
C ASN A 67 -3.31 -14.43 4.54
N LYS A 68 -3.07 -13.72 5.64
CA LYS A 68 -2.06 -12.67 5.75
C LYS A 68 -1.31 -12.84 7.05
N VAL A 69 0.00 -12.95 6.94
CA VAL A 69 0.91 -13.01 8.11
C VAL A 69 1.43 -11.61 8.39
N ILE A 70 1.33 -11.19 9.64
CA ILE A 70 1.81 -9.91 10.15
C ILE A 70 2.88 -10.22 11.20
N ASP A 71 4.14 -9.99 10.85
CA ASP A 71 5.22 -10.14 11.84
C ASP A 71 5.12 -9.06 12.92
N ASN A 72 5.53 -9.39 14.13
CA ASN A 72 5.50 -8.47 15.26
C ASN A 72 6.18 -7.13 14.95
N ASN A 73 7.25 -7.13 14.20
CA ASN A 73 7.97 -5.90 13.86
C ASN A 73 7.13 -4.94 13.01
N SER A 74 6.19 -5.47 12.20
CA SER A 74 5.28 -4.67 11.38
C SER A 74 4.14 -4.02 12.18
N LEU A 75 3.92 -4.46 13.41
CA LEU A 75 2.91 -3.88 14.32
C LEU A 75 3.38 -2.61 15.00
N TYR A 76 4.66 -2.25 14.86
CA TYR A 76 5.25 -1.08 15.51
C TYR A 76 5.92 -0.17 14.49
N GLU A 77 5.67 1.12 14.63
CA GLU A 77 6.40 2.14 13.89
C GLU A 77 7.74 2.40 14.59
N THR A 78 8.80 2.45 13.80
CA THR A 78 10.15 2.69 14.33
C THR A 78 10.83 3.82 13.58
N THR A 79 11.66 4.58 14.30
CA THR A 79 12.56 5.58 13.70
C THR A 79 14.00 5.27 14.08
N VAL A 80 14.93 5.68 13.21
CA VAL A 80 16.36 5.56 13.50
C VAL A 80 16.82 6.81 14.24
N ASN A 81 17.35 6.62 15.44
CA ASN A 81 18.05 7.67 16.16
C ASN A 81 19.46 7.79 15.61
N TYR A 82 19.71 8.81 14.80
CA TYR A 82 21.01 9.03 14.14
C TYR A 82 22.15 9.38 15.09
N GLN A 83 21.85 9.73 16.35
CA GLN A 83 22.89 10.00 17.37
C GLN A 83 23.40 8.71 18.03
N THR A 84 22.51 7.74 18.22
CA THR A 84 22.83 6.46 18.88
C THR A 84 22.90 5.29 17.90
N TYR A 85 22.49 5.49 16.64
CA TYR A 85 22.32 4.44 15.62
C TYR A 85 21.41 3.30 16.08
N SER A 86 20.46 3.59 16.98
CA SER A 86 19.47 2.62 17.45
C SER A 86 18.10 2.88 16.82
N SER A 87 17.34 1.81 16.64
CA SER A 87 15.92 1.90 16.27
C SER A 87 15.10 2.12 17.53
N GLU A 88 14.24 3.14 17.51
CA GLU A 88 13.32 3.46 18.61
C GLU A 88 11.88 3.27 18.13
N VAL A 89 11.04 2.61 18.94
CA VAL A 89 9.61 2.46 18.67
C VAL A 89 8.94 3.81 18.91
N THR A 90 8.25 4.33 17.90
CA THR A 90 7.54 5.62 17.91
C THR A 90 6.02 5.48 17.96
N GLY A 91 5.49 4.32 17.55
CA GLY A 91 4.05 4.08 17.53
C GLY A 91 3.69 2.60 17.52
N PHE A 92 2.41 2.31 17.79
CA PHE A 92 1.80 0.99 17.66
C PHE A 92 0.72 1.05 16.59
N ASP A 93 0.97 0.37 15.48
CA ASP A 93 0.11 0.34 14.28
C ASP A 93 -0.69 -0.98 14.16
N GLY A 94 -0.91 -1.66 15.27
CA GLY A 94 -1.60 -2.96 15.28
C GLY A 94 -2.98 -2.92 14.64
N GLU A 95 -3.76 -1.86 14.87
CA GLU A 95 -5.08 -1.69 14.26
C GLU A 95 -4.98 -1.57 12.73
N GLY A 96 -4.10 -0.71 12.23
CA GLY A 96 -3.91 -0.52 10.80
C GLY A 96 -3.50 -1.81 10.10
N GLN A 97 -2.56 -2.56 10.65
CA GLN A 97 -2.07 -3.81 10.08
C GLN A 97 -3.13 -4.92 10.10
N ILE A 98 -3.83 -5.11 11.23
CA ILE A 98 -4.83 -6.17 11.36
C ILE A 98 -6.08 -5.85 10.53
N THR A 99 -6.56 -4.60 10.52
CA THR A 99 -7.68 -4.18 9.68
C THR A 99 -7.35 -4.34 8.19
N SER A 100 -6.15 -3.95 7.77
CA SER A 100 -5.66 -4.18 6.41
C SER A 100 -5.67 -5.68 6.06
N ALA A 101 -5.18 -6.54 6.96
CA ALA A 101 -5.17 -7.97 6.75
C ALA A 101 -6.59 -8.57 6.65
N ILE A 102 -7.53 -8.11 7.50
CA ILE A 102 -8.93 -8.53 7.44
C ILE A 102 -9.53 -8.13 6.09
N ASN A 103 -9.31 -6.90 5.63
CA ASN A 103 -9.76 -6.43 4.32
C ASN A 103 -9.17 -7.28 3.19
N TYR A 104 -7.88 -7.61 3.27
CA TYR A 104 -7.21 -8.47 2.29
C TYR A 104 -7.88 -9.84 2.20
N VAL A 105 -8.02 -10.56 3.31
CA VAL A 105 -8.54 -11.94 3.29
C VAL A 105 -10.03 -12.01 2.98
N THR A 106 -10.78 -10.94 3.22
CA THR A 106 -12.23 -10.89 2.96
C THR A 106 -12.60 -10.34 1.59
N SER A 107 -11.70 -9.63 0.91
CA SER A 107 -11.95 -9.07 -0.42
C SER A 107 -11.91 -10.14 -1.50
N ASP A 108 -12.75 -10.00 -2.51
CA ASP A 108 -12.78 -10.91 -3.66
C ASP A 108 -11.80 -10.47 -4.75
N SER A 109 -11.53 -9.17 -4.86
CA SER A 109 -10.52 -8.57 -5.74
C SER A 109 -9.77 -7.46 -5.02
N MET A 110 -8.53 -7.22 -5.43
CA MET A 110 -7.73 -6.08 -4.96
C MET A 110 -7.75 -5.01 -6.05
N PRO A 111 -7.83 -3.72 -5.68
CA PRO A 111 -7.63 -2.64 -6.64
C PRO A 111 -6.24 -2.71 -7.24
N VAL A 112 -6.14 -2.44 -8.54
CA VAL A 112 -4.88 -2.40 -9.27
C VAL A 112 -4.52 -0.96 -9.61
N MET A 113 -3.34 -0.53 -9.19
CA MET A 113 -2.74 0.74 -9.56
C MET A 113 -1.65 0.50 -10.60
N TYR A 114 -1.82 1.08 -11.78
CA TYR A 114 -0.78 1.11 -12.80
C TYR A 114 0.05 2.37 -12.69
N THR A 115 1.36 2.22 -12.58
CA THR A 115 2.32 3.33 -12.59
C THR A 115 2.88 3.53 -13.98
N LEU A 116 2.72 4.73 -14.54
CA LEU A 116 3.31 5.08 -15.83
C LEU A 116 4.84 5.04 -15.74
N GLU A 117 5.47 4.46 -16.75
CA GLU A 117 6.92 4.36 -16.89
C GLU A 117 7.36 4.68 -18.32
N GLY A 118 8.56 5.22 -18.47
CA GLY A 118 9.19 5.51 -19.76
C GLY A 118 9.58 6.97 -19.96
N HIS A 119 9.25 7.86 -19.02
CA HIS A 119 9.46 9.31 -19.13
C HIS A 119 10.29 9.86 -17.99
N ASP A 120 11.24 9.05 -17.47
CA ASP A 120 12.12 9.36 -16.33
C ASP A 120 11.31 9.81 -15.10
N GLU A 121 10.23 9.09 -14.81
CA GLU A 121 9.38 9.34 -13.66
C GLU A 121 10.14 9.26 -12.34
N ALA A 122 9.72 10.02 -11.35
CA ALA A 122 10.29 9.92 -10.02
C ALA A 122 10.04 8.53 -9.41
N THR A 123 11.01 8.04 -8.67
CA THR A 123 10.89 6.75 -7.97
C THR A 123 10.08 6.92 -6.69
N MET A 124 9.05 6.10 -6.51
CA MET A 124 8.34 6.03 -5.24
C MET A 124 9.28 5.59 -4.11
N SER A 125 9.23 6.28 -2.99
CA SER A 125 9.92 5.83 -1.78
C SER A 125 9.34 4.51 -1.27
N ASP A 126 10.14 3.72 -0.55
CA ASP A 126 9.67 2.47 0.04
C ASP A 126 8.50 2.73 1.00
N THR A 127 8.54 3.82 1.78
CA THR A 127 7.43 4.23 2.66
C THR A 127 6.12 4.46 1.89
N LEU A 128 6.17 5.09 0.72
CA LEU A 128 4.97 5.29 -0.11
C LEU A 128 4.45 3.97 -0.65
N LYS A 129 5.34 3.10 -1.15
CA LYS A 129 4.98 1.75 -1.62
C LYS A 129 4.34 0.93 -0.51
N ASP A 130 4.95 0.90 0.68
CA ASP A 130 4.43 0.18 1.84
C ASP A 130 3.04 0.70 2.24
N THR A 131 2.82 2.02 2.17
CA THR A 131 1.52 2.63 2.47
C THR A 131 0.45 2.19 1.47
N ILE A 132 0.76 2.17 0.17
CA ILE A 132 -0.14 1.71 -0.88
C ILE A 132 -0.44 0.21 -0.71
N GLN A 133 0.58 -0.60 -0.47
CA GLN A 133 0.42 -2.05 -0.24
C GLN A 133 -0.36 -2.36 1.04
N LYS A 134 -0.19 -1.54 2.08
CA LYS A 134 -0.98 -1.63 3.32
C LYS A 134 -2.46 -1.32 3.05
N ALA A 135 -2.76 -0.47 2.06
CA ALA A 135 -4.14 -0.26 1.59
C ALA A 135 -4.66 -1.41 0.72
N ASN A 136 -3.88 -2.48 0.53
CA ASN A 136 -4.18 -3.64 -0.32
C ASN A 136 -4.38 -3.27 -1.79
N ILE A 137 -3.65 -2.29 -2.28
CA ILE A 137 -3.61 -1.91 -3.70
C ILE A 137 -2.41 -2.63 -4.33
N ASP A 138 -2.66 -3.39 -5.39
CA ASP A 138 -1.61 -4.00 -6.20
C ASP A 138 -0.97 -2.94 -7.10
N ILE A 139 0.36 -2.89 -7.14
CA ILE A 139 1.11 -1.91 -7.93
C ILE A 139 1.73 -2.63 -9.11
N GLN A 140 1.36 -2.20 -10.31
CA GLN A 140 1.91 -2.72 -11.58
C GLN A 140 2.52 -1.59 -12.41
N SER A 141 3.53 -1.92 -13.21
CA SER A 141 4.15 -0.98 -14.15
C SER A 141 3.36 -0.92 -15.46
N LEU A 142 3.27 0.26 -16.05
CA LEU A 142 2.61 0.51 -17.33
C LEU A 142 3.51 1.30 -18.26
N ASN A 143 3.85 0.72 -19.39
CA ASN A 143 4.55 1.41 -20.47
C ASN A 143 3.64 1.55 -21.71
N LEU A 144 3.08 2.73 -21.91
CA LEU A 144 2.14 3.02 -22.99
C LEU A 144 2.79 3.13 -24.37
N LEU A 145 4.12 3.18 -24.46
CA LEU A 145 4.83 3.07 -25.73
C LEU A 145 4.68 1.67 -26.35
N THR A 146 4.46 0.65 -25.51
CA THR A 146 4.39 -0.74 -25.94
C THR A 146 2.99 -1.35 -25.82
N MET A 147 2.04 -0.64 -25.22
CA MET A 147 0.67 -1.08 -25.02
C MET A 147 -0.31 -0.22 -25.80
N ASP A 148 -1.36 -0.82 -26.33
CA ASP A 148 -2.37 -0.14 -27.15
C ASP A 148 -3.31 0.75 -26.32
N SER A 149 -3.47 0.47 -25.03
CA SER A 149 -4.33 1.22 -24.10
C SER A 149 -3.89 1.02 -22.65
N VAL A 150 -4.43 1.83 -21.73
CA VAL A 150 -4.41 1.51 -20.31
C VAL A 150 -5.20 0.22 -20.10
N PRO A 151 -4.71 -0.76 -19.31
CA PRO A 151 -5.40 -2.03 -19.07
C PRO A 151 -6.81 -1.85 -18.49
N ASP A 152 -7.73 -2.74 -18.90
CA ASP A 152 -9.14 -2.68 -18.45
C ASP A 152 -9.31 -2.95 -16.94
N ASP A 153 -8.35 -3.60 -16.31
CA ASP A 153 -8.32 -3.88 -14.88
C ASP A 153 -7.65 -2.76 -14.07
N ALA A 154 -7.27 -1.64 -14.71
CA ALA A 154 -6.72 -0.50 -14.03
C ALA A 154 -7.79 0.24 -13.22
N ASP A 155 -7.76 0.11 -11.90
CA ASP A 155 -8.60 0.91 -11.01
C ASP A 155 -8.04 2.33 -10.82
N ILE A 156 -6.72 2.48 -10.89
CA ILE A 156 -6.01 3.76 -10.74
C ILE A 156 -4.82 3.79 -11.70
N LEU A 157 -4.71 4.89 -12.46
CA LEU A 157 -3.49 5.24 -13.18
C LEU A 157 -2.69 6.24 -12.33
N PHE A 158 -1.45 5.90 -12.00
CA PHE A 158 -0.56 6.76 -11.24
C PHE A 158 0.55 7.30 -12.14
N ILE A 159 0.60 8.62 -12.31
CA ILE A 159 1.65 9.33 -13.05
C ILE A 159 2.46 10.12 -12.03
N PHE A 160 3.70 9.70 -11.80
CA PHE A 160 4.51 10.21 -10.69
C PHE A 160 5.68 11.06 -11.18
N ALA A 161 5.43 12.35 -11.34
CA ALA A 161 6.42 13.38 -11.66
C ALA A 161 7.33 13.00 -12.85
N PRO A 162 6.79 12.81 -14.05
CA PRO A 162 7.58 12.56 -15.25
C PRO A 162 8.55 13.71 -15.48
N ALA A 163 9.78 13.40 -15.88
CA ALA A 163 10.80 14.40 -16.23
C ALA A 163 10.88 14.69 -17.74
N LYS A 164 10.27 13.83 -18.56
CA LYS A 164 10.13 13.97 -20.01
C LYS A 164 8.68 13.97 -20.45
N ASP A 165 8.39 14.62 -21.57
CA ASP A 165 7.06 14.61 -22.14
C ASP A 165 6.65 13.22 -22.61
N ILE A 166 5.38 12.91 -22.50
CA ILE A 166 4.75 11.74 -23.11
C ILE A 166 4.53 12.00 -24.60
N SER A 167 4.32 10.97 -25.41
CA SER A 167 3.92 11.14 -26.81
C SER A 167 2.45 11.56 -26.94
N GLU A 168 2.07 12.11 -28.09
CA GLU A 168 0.67 12.43 -28.41
C GLU A 168 -0.25 11.20 -28.35
N ASP A 169 0.26 10.04 -28.78
CA ASP A 169 -0.44 8.77 -28.72
C ASP A 169 -0.71 8.34 -27.29
N GLU A 170 0.29 8.44 -26.40
CA GLU A 170 0.14 8.12 -24.98
C GLU A 170 -0.84 9.08 -24.28
N ALA A 171 -0.76 10.38 -24.57
CA ALA A 171 -1.72 11.37 -24.07
C ALA A 171 -3.15 10.99 -24.48
N SER A 172 -3.35 10.58 -25.74
CA SER A 172 -4.64 10.13 -26.24
C SER A 172 -5.16 8.89 -25.53
N LYS A 173 -4.29 7.91 -25.26
CA LYS A 173 -4.63 6.69 -24.49
C LYS A 173 -5.04 7.02 -23.05
N ILE A 174 -4.31 7.92 -22.39
CA ILE A 174 -4.61 8.37 -21.02
C ILE A 174 -5.95 9.11 -20.99
N ILE A 175 -6.17 10.05 -21.91
CA ILE A 175 -7.42 10.82 -22.02
C ILE A 175 -8.58 9.86 -22.25
N SER A 176 -8.44 8.91 -23.18
CA SER A 176 -9.48 7.91 -23.47
C SER A 176 -9.83 7.08 -22.24
N TYR A 177 -8.83 6.61 -21.48
CA TYR A 177 -9.05 5.88 -20.22
C TYR A 177 -9.86 6.72 -19.22
N LEU A 178 -9.47 7.98 -19.03
CA LEU A 178 -10.13 8.88 -18.08
C LEU A 178 -11.55 9.24 -18.50
N GLU A 179 -11.80 9.49 -19.81
CA GLU A 179 -13.13 9.77 -20.36
C GLU A 179 -14.08 8.57 -20.22
N ASN A 180 -13.55 7.36 -20.22
CA ASN A 180 -14.32 6.14 -19.97
C ASN A 180 -14.54 5.85 -18.46
N GLY A 181 -14.25 6.80 -17.58
CA GLY A 181 -14.48 6.69 -16.13
C GLY A 181 -13.29 6.16 -15.34
N GLY A 182 -12.12 6.03 -15.95
CA GLY A 182 -10.86 5.73 -15.28
C GLY A 182 -10.51 6.81 -14.25
N LYS A 183 -9.67 6.45 -13.27
CA LYS A 183 -9.23 7.33 -12.20
C LYS A 183 -7.72 7.50 -12.27
N ALA A 184 -7.24 8.73 -12.11
CA ALA A 184 -5.81 8.97 -12.06
C ALA A 184 -5.40 9.76 -10.81
N LEU A 185 -4.22 9.42 -10.31
CA LEU A 185 -3.45 10.23 -9.40
C LEU A 185 -2.25 10.77 -10.17
N ILE A 186 -2.19 12.08 -10.33
CA ILE A 186 -1.14 12.75 -11.10
C ILE A 186 -0.36 13.65 -10.16
N VAL A 187 0.92 13.40 -10.05
CA VAL A 187 1.88 14.28 -9.37
C VAL A 187 2.79 14.87 -10.44
N SER A 188 2.86 16.18 -10.51
CA SER A 188 3.78 16.91 -11.37
C SER A 188 4.91 17.51 -10.56
N ASN A 189 6.06 17.69 -11.19
CA ASN A 189 7.20 18.39 -10.62
C ASN A 189 7.63 19.50 -11.56
N TYR A 190 8.46 20.41 -11.07
CA TYR A 190 9.10 21.40 -11.93
C TYR A 190 9.97 20.66 -12.99
N SER A 191 9.77 21.01 -14.24
CA SER A 191 10.62 20.57 -15.35
C SER A 191 11.14 21.80 -16.08
N SER A 192 12.41 21.74 -16.52
CA SER A 192 12.99 22.75 -17.42
C SER A 192 12.61 22.50 -18.89
N GLU A 193 12.05 21.33 -19.20
CA GLU A 193 11.58 20.96 -20.53
C GLU A 193 10.09 21.22 -20.66
N GLU A 194 9.68 21.68 -21.84
CA GLU A 194 8.25 21.81 -22.17
C GLU A 194 7.63 20.42 -22.31
N MET A 195 6.47 20.22 -21.70
CA MET A 195 5.72 18.96 -21.76
C MET A 195 4.30 19.20 -22.29
N PRO A 196 4.14 19.56 -23.57
CA PRO A 196 2.85 19.94 -24.13
C PRO A 196 1.85 18.77 -24.18
N ASN A 197 2.30 17.54 -24.41
CA ASN A 197 1.40 16.39 -24.45
C ASN A 197 0.93 16.01 -23.04
N PHE A 198 1.81 16.01 -22.04
CA PHE A 198 1.42 15.83 -20.65
C PHE A 198 0.48 16.96 -20.17
N ALA A 199 0.76 18.20 -20.55
CA ALA A 199 -0.12 19.33 -20.26
C ALA A 199 -1.50 19.15 -20.87
N SER A 200 -1.62 18.57 -22.08
CA SER A 200 -2.91 18.33 -22.75
C SER A 200 -3.81 17.38 -21.94
N VAL A 201 -3.25 16.39 -21.24
CA VAL A 201 -4.00 15.50 -20.33
C VAL A 201 -4.63 16.33 -19.18
N LEU A 202 -3.89 17.25 -18.60
CA LEU A 202 -4.39 18.11 -17.52
C LEU A 202 -5.42 19.12 -18.05
N GLU A 203 -5.16 19.72 -19.22
CA GLU A 203 -6.06 20.69 -19.85
C GLU A 203 -7.42 20.10 -20.23
N ASN A 204 -7.46 18.80 -20.57
CA ASN A 204 -8.73 18.10 -20.81
C ASN A 204 -9.69 18.16 -19.60
N TYR A 205 -9.14 18.36 -18.40
CA TYR A 205 -9.89 18.54 -17.16
C TYR A 205 -9.87 20.00 -16.64
N GLY A 206 -9.46 20.94 -17.47
CA GLY A 206 -9.44 22.36 -17.13
C GLY A 206 -8.33 22.79 -16.18
N VAL A 207 -7.31 21.94 -15.98
CA VAL A 207 -6.15 22.23 -15.16
C VAL A 207 -5.02 22.73 -16.05
N LYS A 208 -4.47 23.92 -15.73
CA LYS A 208 -3.31 24.47 -16.42
C LYS A 208 -2.18 24.71 -15.46
N THR A 209 -0.97 24.36 -15.88
CA THR A 209 0.25 24.76 -15.19
C THR A 209 0.52 26.24 -15.47
N ALA A 210 0.87 26.99 -14.43
CA ALA A 210 1.32 28.37 -14.55
C ALA A 210 2.85 28.41 -14.48
N ASP A 211 3.45 29.35 -15.23
CA ASP A 211 4.89 29.59 -15.14
C ASP A 211 5.25 30.16 -13.78
N GLY A 212 6.29 29.62 -13.18
CA GLY A 212 6.85 30.15 -11.94
C GLY A 212 6.89 29.15 -10.79
N ILE A 213 7.44 29.58 -9.69
CA ILE A 213 7.54 28.84 -8.44
C ILE A 213 6.81 29.66 -7.37
N VAL A 214 5.92 28.98 -6.63
CA VAL A 214 5.27 29.59 -5.46
C VAL A 214 6.27 29.57 -4.30
N LEU A 215 6.62 30.77 -3.83
CA LEU A 215 7.44 30.93 -2.64
C LEU A 215 6.56 31.36 -1.48
N GLU A 216 6.67 30.68 -0.36
CA GLU A 216 6.05 31.13 0.89
C GLU A 216 6.80 32.36 1.41
N GLY A 217 6.11 33.46 1.60
CA GLY A 217 6.68 34.73 1.96
C GLY A 217 6.74 35.02 3.47
N ASP A 218 6.20 34.16 4.31
CA ASP A 218 6.22 34.29 5.76
C ASP A 218 7.42 33.52 6.34
N THR A 219 8.40 34.27 6.83
CA THR A 219 9.54 33.77 7.60
C THR A 219 9.39 34.18 9.06
#